data_dafbc261983ce15bbc7aeabf5afdfe41
#
_entry.id   dafbc261983ce15bbc7aeabf5afdfe41
#
_cell.length_a   1.000
_cell.length_b   1.000
_cell.length_c   1.000
_cell.angle_alpha   90.00
_cell.angle_beta   90.00
_cell.angle_gamma   90.00
#
_symmetry.space_group_name_H-M   'P 1'
#
loop_
_entity.id
_entity.type
_entity.pdbx_description
1 polymer ?
#
loop_
_entity_poly.entity_id
_entity_poly.type
_entity_poly.pdbx_seq_one_letter_code
_entity_poly.pdbx_strand_id
1 'polypeptide(L)'
;MQIHHIKPIKNSDDARWYISLQALNRICEFYTTKKYPNHMFASVGGNSAFKSAIYKIMIGTKVSDFIKINESSMRLISGDVLNGSEISSHNSLNYFDEVLSAIKIDKKREFLGWLMLGFDKYSIS
;
A
#
# COMPACT_ATOMS: atom_id res chain seq x y z
N MET A 1 -6.12 11.70 1.01
CA MET A 1 -5.88 12.31 -0.31
C MET A 1 -6.19 13.80 -0.25
N GLN A 2 -5.29 14.66 -0.74
CA GLN A 2 -5.33 16.11 -0.49
C GLN A 2 -6.05 16.93 -1.57
N ILE A 3 -6.89 16.30 -2.39
CA ILE A 3 -7.57 16.99 -3.49
C ILE A 3 -8.47 18.15 -3.02
N HIS A 4 -9.02 18.03 -1.80
CA HIS A 4 -9.84 19.06 -1.18
C HIS A 4 -9.05 20.33 -0.82
N HIS A 5 -7.72 20.22 -0.63
CA HIS A 5 -6.86 21.39 -0.43
C HIS A 5 -6.58 22.14 -1.73
N ILE A 6 -6.54 21.42 -2.86
CA ILE A 6 -6.28 22.03 -4.19
C ILE A 6 -7.53 22.67 -4.74
N LYS A 7 -8.69 21.98 -4.62
CA LYS A 7 -10.00 22.47 -5.07
C LYS A 7 -11.06 22.10 -4.03
N PRO A 8 -11.31 22.93 -3.03
CA PRO A 8 -12.33 22.65 -2.03
C PRO A 8 -13.74 22.65 -2.67
N ILE A 9 -14.58 21.74 -2.18
CA ILE A 9 -16.00 21.69 -2.53
C ILE A 9 -16.66 22.88 -1.83
N LYS A 10 -17.30 23.76 -2.61
CA LYS A 10 -17.93 24.98 -2.09
C LYS A 10 -19.42 24.85 -1.88
N ASN A 11 -20.10 24.02 -2.67
CA ASN A 11 -21.55 23.85 -2.64
C ASN A 11 -21.90 22.37 -2.57
N SER A 12 -23.11 22.04 -2.08
CA SER A 12 -23.63 20.66 -2.00
C SER A 12 -23.74 19.98 -3.37
N ASP A 13 -23.92 20.75 -4.42
CA ASP A 13 -24.08 20.25 -5.81
C ASP A 13 -22.75 20.09 -6.55
N ASP A 14 -21.65 20.43 -5.87
CA ASP A 14 -20.30 20.41 -6.44
C ASP A 14 -19.69 19.01 -6.27
N ALA A 15 -19.66 18.21 -7.33
CA ALA A 15 -19.06 16.89 -7.32
C ALA A 15 -17.63 16.92 -7.85
N ARG A 16 -16.73 16.15 -7.21
CA ARG A 16 -15.33 15.98 -7.64
C ARG A 16 -15.06 14.51 -7.90
N TRP A 17 -14.58 14.22 -9.06
CA TRP A 17 -14.15 12.89 -9.46
C TRP A 17 -12.63 12.84 -9.51
N TYR A 18 -12.06 11.77 -9.03
CA TYR A 18 -10.65 11.48 -9.22
C TYR A 18 -10.48 10.05 -9.76
N ILE A 19 -9.41 9.85 -10.47
CA ILE A 19 -9.02 8.55 -11.00
C ILE A 19 -7.55 8.31 -10.65
N SER A 20 -7.21 7.10 -10.19
CA SER A 20 -5.82 6.73 -9.98
C SER A 20 -5.11 6.53 -11.32
N LEU A 21 -3.80 6.70 -11.34
CA LEU A 21 -3.00 6.48 -12.55
C LEU A 21 -3.15 5.04 -13.06
N GLN A 22 -3.21 4.07 -12.15
CA GLN A 22 -3.42 2.67 -12.49
C GLN A 22 -4.79 2.41 -13.11
N ALA A 23 -5.84 3.03 -12.58
CA ALA A 23 -7.18 2.93 -13.16
C ALA A 23 -7.23 3.56 -14.56
N LEU A 24 -6.59 4.72 -14.75
CA LEU A 24 -6.48 5.35 -16.05
C LEU A 24 -5.73 4.45 -17.05
N ASN A 25 -4.61 3.84 -16.63
CA ASN A 25 -3.85 2.93 -17.47
C ASN A 25 -4.69 1.72 -17.91
N ARG A 26 -5.46 1.13 -17.00
CA ARG A 26 -6.38 0.02 -17.33
C ARG A 26 -7.45 0.43 -18.35
N ILE A 27 -8.02 1.62 -18.20
CA ILE A 27 -9.01 2.15 -19.16
C ILE A 27 -8.37 2.32 -20.54
N CYS A 28 -7.18 2.91 -20.61
CA CYS A 28 -6.45 3.10 -21.86
C CYS A 28 -6.12 1.75 -22.52
N GLU A 29 -5.64 0.77 -21.74
CA GLU A 29 -5.32 -0.56 -22.25
C GLU A 29 -6.57 -1.27 -22.76
N PHE A 30 -7.68 -1.22 -22.03
CA PHE A 30 -8.95 -1.77 -22.48
C PHE A 30 -9.42 -1.13 -23.79
N TYR A 31 -9.32 0.20 -23.87
CA TYR A 31 -9.75 0.94 -25.06
C TYR A 31 -8.94 0.56 -26.31
N THR A 32 -7.63 0.39 -26.15
CA THR A 32 -6.74 0.05 -27.26
C THR A 32 -6.79 -1.41 -27.65
N THR A 33 -6.82 -2.32 -26.68
CA THR A 33 -6.73 -3.77 -26.93
C THR A 33 -8.07 -4.47 -27.02
N LYS A 34 -9.16 -3.83 -26.55
CA LYS A 34 -10.51 -4.40 -26.40
C LYS A 34 -10.54 -5.64 -25.50
N LYS A 35 -9.48 -5.86 -24.70
CA LYS A 35 -9.39 -6.94 -23.72
C LYS A 35 -9.30 -6.35 -22.32
N TYR A 36 -9.97 -6.99 -21.35
CA TYR A 36 -9.90 -6.54 -19.97
C TYR A 36 -8.49 -6.78 -19.40
N PRO A 37 -7.83 -5.75 -18.87
CA PRO A 37 -6.51 -5.90 -18.27
C PRO A 37 -6.58 -6.75 -17.00
N ASN A 38 -5.81 -7.82 -16.96
CA ASN A 38 -5.77 -8.75 -15.82
C ASN A 38 -4.56 -8.55 -14.91
N HIS A 39 -3.80 -7.49 -15.13
CA HIS A 39 -2.61 -7.17 -14.34
C HIS A 39 -2.72 -5.83 -13.63
N MET A 40 -1.89 -5.68 -12.61
CA MET A 40 -1.74 -4.46 -11.82
C MET A 40 -0.28 -4.21 -11.49
N PHE A 41 0.06 -2.96 -11.21
CA PHE A 41 1.34 -2.60 -10.65
C PHE A 41 1.22 -2.53 -9.14
N ALA A 42 2.03 -3.30 -8.43
CA ALA A 42 2.12 -3.28 -6.98
C ALA A 42 3.49 -2.72 -6.58
N SER A 43 3.47 -1.63 -5.83
CA SER A 43 4.67 -1.12 -5.20
C SER A 43 4.89 -1.79 -3.85
N VAL A 44 6.09 -2.25 -3.60
CA VAL A 44 6.46 -2.88 -2.34
C VAL A 44 7.37 -1.94 -1.59
N GLY A 45 6.98 -1.62 -0.36
CA GLY A 45 7.74 -0.76 0.52
C GLY A 45 7.69 -1.24 1.96
N GLY A 46 8.55 -0.67 2.81
CA GLY A 46 8.56 -0.99 4.23
C GLY A 46 9.93 -0.85 4.85
N ASN A 47 10.06 -1.34 6.06
CA ASN A 47 11.27 -1.19 6.83
C ASN A 47 12.46 -1.95 6.17
N SER A 48 13.64 -1.44 6.35
CA SER A 48 14.97 -1.70 5.76
C SER A 48 15.34 -3.11 5.27
N ALA A 49 14.51 -4.13 5.49
CA ALA A 49 14.75 -5.49 5.03
C ALA A 49 14.31 -5.77 3.58
N PHE A 50 13.58 -4.85 2.95
CA PHE A 50 13.12 -4.99 1.58
C PHE A 50 13.68 -3.90 0.69
N LYS A 51 14.18 -4.32 -0.46
CA LYS A 51 14.44 -3.39 -1.55
C LYS A 51 13.09 -2.96 -2.10
N SER A 52 12.76 -1.68 -1.93
CA SER A 52 11.57 -1.08 -2.54
C SER A 52 11.59 -1.33 -4.04
N ALA A 53 10.52 -1.91 -4.57
CA ALA A 53 10.40 -2.25 -5.97
C ALA A 53 8.94 -2.17 -6.43
N ILE A 54 8.77 -2.00 -7.74
CA ILE A 54 7.45 -2.06 -8.38
C ILE A 54 7.38 -3.35 -9.18
N TYR A 55 6.34 -4.12 -8.94
CA TYR A 55 6.07 -5.39 -9.61
C TYR A 55 4.84 -5.26 -10.50
N LYS A 56 4.93 -5.77 -11.72
CA LYS A 56 3.76 -6.01 -12.56
C LYS A 56 3.28 -7.42 -12.28
N ILE A 57 2.13 -7.56 -11.64
CA ILE A 57 1.56 -8.84 -11.21
C ILE A 57 0.17 -9.04 -11.82
N MET A 58 -0.27 -10.28 -11.93
CA MET A 58 -1.67 -10.57 -12.26
C MET A 58 -2.56 -10.27 -11.04
N ILE A 59 -3.77 -9.80 -11.29
CA ILE A 59 -4.75 -9.58 -10.22
C ILE A 59 -5.04 -10.94 -9.55
N GLY A 60 -4.96 -10.98 -8.21
CA GLY A 60 -5.12 -12.21 -7.44
C GLY A 60 -3.84 -13.02 -7.23
N THR A 61 -2.68 -12.58 -7.74
CA THR A 61 -1.38 -13.22 -7.45
C THR A 61 -1.09 -13.16 -5.95
N LYS A 62 -0.69 -14.30 -5.37
CA LYS A 62 -0.30 -14.36 -3.96
C LYS A 62 0.98 -13.59 -3.72
N VAL A 63 1.10 -12.98 -2.55
CA VAL A 63 2.31 -12.24 -2.17
C VAL A 63 3.55 -13.13 -2.20
N SER A 64 3.44 -14.39 -1.75
CA SER A 64 4.52 -15.38 -1.78
C SER A 64 5.13 -15.63 -3.17
N ASP A 65 4.35 -15.41 -4.24
CA ASP A 65 4.77 -15.74 -5.60
C ASP A 65 5.72 -14.69 -6.21
N PHE A 66 5.70 -13.47 -5.69
CA PHE A 66 6.56 -12.39 -6.19
C PHE A 66 7.53 -11.83 -5.14
N ILE A 67 7.33 -12.14 -3.84
CA ILE A 67 8.23 -11.72 -2.77
C ILE A 67 8.47 -12.86 -1.79
N LYS A 68 9.73 -13.12 -1.48
CA LYS A 68 10.12 -14.03 -0.39
C LYS A 68 10.14 -13.27 0.93
N ILE A 69 9.23 -13.60 1.82
CA ILE A 69 9.04 -12.91 3.10
C ILE A 69 9.14 -13.91 4.25
N ASN A 70 9.79 -13.49 5.33
CA ASN A 70 9.76 -14.22 6.59
C ASN A 70 8.63 -13.66 7.47
N GLU A 71 7.45 -14.29 7.44
CA GLU A 71 6.27 -13.87 8.19
C GLU A 71 6.47 -13.86 9.71
N SER A 72 7.43 -14.65 10.23
CA SER A 72 7.71 -14.68 11.68
C SER A 72 8.26 -13.35 12.21
N SER A 73 8.82 -12.52 11.33
CA SER A 73 9.49 -11.27 11.69
C SER A 73 8.82 -10.04 11.08
N MET A 74 7.85 -10.23 10.20
CA MET A 74 7.25 -9.13 9.45
C MET A 74 5.73 -9.25 9.37
N ARG A 75 5.07 -8.09 9.45
CA ARG A 75 3.65 -7.90 9.19
C ARG A 75 3.48 -7.37 7.78
N LEU A 76 2.60 -7.98 7.02
CA LEU A 76 2.24 -7.57 5.67
C LEU A 76 0.91 -6.84 5.69
N ILE A 77 0.85 -5.72 4.99
CA ILE A 77 -0.33 -4.87 4.91
C ILE A 77 -0.62 -4.60 3.44
N SER A 78 -1.81 -4.98 2.98
CA SER A 78 -2.34 -4.54 1.69
C SER A 78 -2.81 -3.10 1.83
N GLY A 79 -2.19 -2.20 1.09
CA GLY A 79 -2.37 -0.76 1.24
C GLY A 79 -1.28 -0.10 2.08
N ASP A 80 -1.56 1.09 2.57
CA ASP A 80 -0.65 1.83 3.45
C ASP A 80 -0.78 1.38 4.92
N VAL A 81 0.18 1.79 5.72
CA VAL A 81 0.27 1.40 7.14
C VAL A 81 -0.89 1.90 8.00
N LEU A 82 -1.56 2.99 7.58
CA LEU A 82 -2.63 3.63 8.35
C LEU A 82 -4.01 3.09 8.02
N ASN A 83 -4.27 2.81 6.74
CA ASN A 83 -5.60 2.45 6.24
C ASN A 83 -5.66 1.05 5.61
N GLY A 84 -4.50 0.40 5.45
CA GLY A 84 -4.43 -0.93 4.85
C GLY A 84 -4.91 -2.04 5.77
N SER A 85 -5.14 -3.20 5.20
CA SER A 85 -5.53 -4.41 5.92
C SER A 85 -4.37 -5.39 6.02
N GLU A 86 -4.22 -6.01 7.19
CA GLU A 86 -3.21 -7.06 7.40
C GLU A 86 -3.56 -8.29 6.55
N ILE A 87 -2.56 -8.80 5.84
CA ILE A 87 -2.68 -9.98 5.00
C ILE A 87 -1.54 -10.97 5.29
N SER A 88 -1.78 -12.25 4.96
CA SER A 88 -0.75 -13.30 4.98
C SER A 88 -0.06 -13.37 3.61
N SER A 89 1.13 -13.98 3.54
CA SER A 89 1.84 -14.21 2.27
C SER A 89 1.05 -15.06 1.28
N HIS A 90 0.13 -15.89 1.76
CA HIS A 90 -0.74 -16.72 0.93
C HIS A 90 -1.93 -15.96 0.32
N ASN A 91 -2.18 -14.74 0.79
CA ASN A 91 -3.23 -13.88 0.26
C ASN A 91 -2.70 -13.03 -0.89
N SER A 92 -3.61 -12.49 -1.68
CA SER A 92 -3.32 -11.48 -2.70
C SER A 92 -3.57 -10.08 -2.15
N LEU A 93 -3.01 -9.07 -2.83
CA LEU A 93 -3.39 -7.68 -2.61
C LEU A 93 -4.88 -7.48 -2.92
N ASN A 94 -5.52 -6.59 -2.18
CA ASN A 94 -6.87 -6.16 -2.52
C ASN A 94 -6.86 -5.43 -3.87
N TYR A 95 -7.97 -5.51 -4.57
CA TYR A 95 -8.07 -5.00 -5.95
C TYR A 95 -7.75 -3.50 -6.12
N PHE A 96 -8.05 -2.70 -5.10
CA PHE A 96 -7.81 -1.25 -5.12
C PHE A 96 -6.50 -0.83 -4.47
N ASP A 97 -5.78 -1.77 -3.86
CA ASP A 97 -4.52 -1.47 -3.19
C ASP A 97 -3.36 -1.58 -4.18
N GLU A 98 -2.61 -0.50 -4.32
CA GLU A 98 -1.46 -0.39 -5.22
C GLU A 98 -0.12 -0.56 -4.45
N VAL A 99 -0.20 -0.70 -3.13
CA VAL A 99 0.96 -0.78 -2.24
C VAL A 99 0.89 -2.03 -1.39
N LEU A 100 2.01 -2.73 -1.25
CA LEU A 100 2.25 -3.72 -0.22
C LEU A 100 3.24 -3.15 0.77
N SER A 101 2.79 -2.92 1.99
CA SER A 101 3.64 -2.43 3.08
C SER A 101 4.09 -3.60 3.95
N ALA A 102 5.40 -3.73 4.16
CA ALA A 102 5.98 -4.73 5.04
C ALA A 102 6.66 -4.07 6.23
N ILE A 103 6.19 -4.37 7.43
CA ILE A 103 6.68 -3.76 8.68
C ILE A 103 7.31 -4.83 9.54
N LYS A 104 8.48 -4.55 10.11
CA LYS A 104 9.11 -5.42 11.08
C LYS A 104 8.26 -5.50 12.35
N ILE A 105 7.99 -6.72 12.82
CA ILE A 105 7.33 -6.93 14.10
C ILE A 105 8.36 -6.70 15.20
N ASP A 106 8.18 -5.64 15.96
CA ASP A 106 8.96 -5.44 17.18
C ASP A 106 8.30 -6.20 18.33
N LYS A 107 9.00 -7.25 18.80
CA LYS A 107 8.53 -8.10 19.91
C LYS A 107 8.88 -7.52 21.29
N LYS A 108 9.68 -6.47 21.35
CA LYS A 108 10.04 -5.84 22.61
C LYS A 108 8.94 -4.87 23.04
N ARG A 109 8.12 -5.30 23.99
CA ARG A 109 7.26 -4.38 24.73
C ARG A 109 8.13 -3.60 25.71
N GLU A 110 8.27 -2.32 25.48
CA GLU A 110 8.96 -1.46 26.44
C GLU A 110 8.02 -1.17 27.61
N PHE A 111 8.46 -1.60 28.78
CA PHE A 111 7.79 -1.23 30.04
C PHE A 111 7.96 0.28 30.25
N LEU A 112 6.86 1.00 30.40
CA LEU A 112 6.82 2.45 30.57
C LEU A 112 7.50 3.27 29.44
N GLY A 113 7.55 2.74 28.21
CA GLY A 113 8.14 3.45 27.07
C GLY A 113 7.55 4.84 26.76
N TRP A 114 6.31 5.09 27.20
CA TRP A 114 5.66 6.41 27.11
C TRP A 114 6.22 7.45 28.12
N LEU A 115 6.88 7.00 29.19
CA LEU A 115 7.50 7.86 30.19
C LEU A 115 8.95 8.21 29.84
N MET A 116 9.59 7.47 28.95
CA MET A 116 10.93 7.75 28.48
C MET A 116 10.89 8.71 27.31
N LEU A 117 11.58 9.86 27.47
CA LEU A 117 11.89 10.75 26.36
C LEU A 117 12.58 9.92 25.27
N GLY A 118 11.92 9.76 24.12
CA GLY A 118 12.36 8.88 23.02
C GLY A 118 13.57 9.41 22.28
N PHE A 119 14.72 9.46 22.93
CA PHE A 119 15.98 9.98 22.35
C PHE A 119 16.46 9.20 21.12
N ASP A 120 16.00 7.93 20.93
CA ASP A 120 16.34 7.09 19.77
C ASP A 120 15.12 6.67 18.94
N LYS A 121 13.96 7.26 19.18
CA LYS A 121 12.72 6.92 18.49
C LYS A 121 12.21 8.08 17.66
N TYR A 122 12.34 7.92 16.36
CA TYR A 122 11.64 8.67 15.31
C TYR A 122 11.35 10.15 15.66
N SER A 123 12.29 11.02 15.42
CA SER A 123 11.94 12.41 15.23
C SER A 123 11.24 12.53 13.87
N ILE A 124 9.98 12.92 13.88
CA ILE A 124 9.32 13.44 12.68
C ILE A 124 9.92 14.83 12.48
N SER A 125 10.89 14.94 11.61
CA SER A 125 11.39 16.21 11.08
C SER A 125 10.70 16.51 9.77
#